data_5aea65d7c127a0d98553a99f6e1c6d48
#
_entry.id   5aea65d7c127a0d98553a99f6e1c6d48
#
_cell.length_a   1.000
_cell.length_b   1.000
_cell.length_c   1.000
_cell.angle_alpha   90.00
_cell.angle_beta   90.00
_cell.angle_gamma   90.00
#
_symmetry.space_group_name_H-M   'P 1'
#
loop_
_entity.id
_entity.type
_entity.pdbx_description
1 polymer ?
#
loop_
_entity_poly.entity_id
_entity_poly.type
_entity_poly.pdbx_seq_one_letter_code
_entity_poly.pdbx_strand_id
1 'polypeptide(L)'
;MNKGKVDVLLGLQWGDEGKGKVVDVLTPKYDVIARFQGGPNAGHTLEFEGQKYVLRSIPSGIFQGGKVNFIGNGVVLAPDLFMDEAKDLEKSGHELHTRLRISKKAHLIMPTHRILDRAQEAAKGKNKVGTTGKGIGPTYTDKVSRNGLRVGDILENFEAKYEAHKQRHLEMLKALGWTDFEGFEATEKKWLEGVEYLKKFPIVDSEIEINKLLRSGKTILCEGAQGTMLDVDFGSYPFVTSSNTICAGACTGLGVGPNKIGNVYGIMKAYCTRVGSGPFPTELFDETGNTIRDLGHEYGAVTGRERRCGWVDLVQLRYSIMVDGVTELIMMKSDVLDSFDTIKACVAYRLPDGTETRDFPYEIDNVEPIYKELKGWKTDMTKFTSPDQFPQEFKDYIKFLEDELETKIGIISIGPDREQTITL
;
A
#
# COMPACT_ATOMS: atom_id res chain seq x y z
N MET A 1 6.61 -33.48 4.93
CA MET A 1 6.57 -32.58 3.77
C MET A 1 6.53 -31.17 4.29
N ASN A 2 7.52 -30.36 3.95
CA ASN A 2 7.54 -28.94 4.31
C ASN A 2 6.35 -28.30 3.57
N LYS A 3 5.31 -27.86 4.29
CA LYS A 3 4.18 -27.17 3.68
C LYS A 3 4.62 -25.74 3.44
N GLY A 4 4.50 -25.26 2.19
CA GLY A 4 4.75 -23.88 1.85
C GLY A 4 3.93 -22.93 2.71
N LYS A 5 4.47 -21.75 2.99
CA LYS A 5 3.84 -20.69 3.78
C LYS A 5 3.60 -19.45 2.93
N VAL A 6 2.66 -18.67 3.38
CA VAL A 6 2.35 -17.34 2.84
C VAL A 6 2.71 -16.32 3.92
N ASP A 7 3.73 -15.56 3.68
CA ASP A 7 4.06 -14.42 4.54
C ASP A 7 3.44 -13.15 3.95
N VAL A 8 2.99 -12.23 4.81
CA VAL A 8 2.26 -11.04 4.40
C VAL A 8 3.02 -9.80 4.85
N LEU A 9 3.18 -8.84 3.96
CA LEU A 9 3.86 -7.59 4.22
C LEU A 9 2.88 -6.43 4.06
N LEU A 10 2.69 -5.67 5.12
CA LEU A 10 1.66 -4.63 5.26
C LEU A 10 2.26 -3.31 5.71
N GLY A 11 1.70 -2.19 5.26
CA GLY A 11 1.90 -0.90 5.91
C GLY A 11 0.97 -0.78 7.11
N LEU A 12 1.48 -0.34 8.26
CA LEU A 12 0.69 -0.24 9.49
C LEU A 12 0.05 1.14 9.70
N GLN A 13 0.46 2.15 8.95
CA GLN A 13 0.03 3.54 9.10
C GLN A 13 -0.95 3.93 7.97
N TRP A 14 -0.87 5.14 7.45
CA TRP A 14 -1.73 5.66 6.37
C TRP A 14 -1.13 5.52 4.96
N GLY A 15 -0.34 4.48 4.73
CA GLY A 15 0.33 4.27 3.46
C GLY A 15 1.69 5.01 3.35
N ASP A 16 2.35 4.82 2.22
CA ASP A 16 3.66 5.43 1.92
C ASP A 16 4.80 5.06 2.91
N GLU A 17 4.68 3.91 3.60
CA GLU A 17 5.68 3.43 4.56
C GLU A 17 6.97 2.92 3.89
N GLY A 18 7.01 2.79 2.55
CA GLY A 18 8.18 2.28 1.83
C GLY A 18 8.14 0.77 1.55
N LYS A 19 6.94 0.20 1.43
CA LYS A 19 6.71 -1.23 1.17
C LYS A 19 7.51 -1.80 0.02
N GLY A 20 7.61 -1.09 -1.11
CA GLY A 20 8.31 -1.56 -2.30
C GLY A 20 9.77 -1.93 -2.04
N LYS A 21 10.53 -1.07 -1.32
CA LYS A 21 11.91 -1.35 -0.92
C LYS A 21 12.01 -2.64 -0.09
N VAL A 22 11.14 -2.80 0.89
CA VAL A 22 11.16 -3.98 1.78
C VAL A 22 10.79 -5.26 1.02
N VAL A 23 9.80 -5.22 0.13
CA VAL A 23 9.47 -6.36 -0.75
C VAL A 23 10.69 -6.78 -1.56
N ASP A 24 11.37 -5.82 -2.18
CA ASP A 24 12.56 -6.09 -2.98
C ASP A 24 13.68 -6.73 -2.14
N VAL A 25 13.96 -6.20 -0.96
CA VAL A 25 14.95 -6.74 -0.01
C VAL A 25 14.59 -8.18 0.43
N LEU A 26 13.31 -8.47 0.66
CA LEU A 26 12.86 -9.79 1.11
C LEU A 26 12.68 -10.79 -0.04
N THR A 27 12.44 -10.32 -1.27
CA THR A 27 12.15 -11.17 -2.43
C THR A 27 13.14 -12.32 -2.64
N PRO A 28 14.47 -12.20 -2.41
CA PRO A 28 15.39 -13.34 -2.55
C PRO A 28 15.02 -14.56 -1.72
N LYS A 29 14.36 -14.37 -0.57
CA LYS A 29 13.93 -15.43 0.36
C LYS A 29 12.66 -16.18 -0.08
N TYR A 30 11.96 -15.71 -1.12
CA TYR A 30 10.68 -16.23 -1.58
C TYR A 30 10.74 -16.73 -3.01
N ASP A 31 9.86 -17.68 -3.36
CA ASP A 31 9.69 -18.17 -4.73
C ASP A 31 8.70 -17.31 -5.53
N VAL A 32 7.72 -16.75 -4.83
CA VAL A 32 6.57 -16.03 -5.42
C VAL A 32 6.31 -14.72 -4.69
N ILE A 33 6.05 -13.66 -5.44
CA ILE A 33 5.58 -12.37 -4.91
C ILE A 33 4.19 -12.09 -5.46
N ALA A 34 3.23 -11.74 -4.61
CA ALA A 34 1.84 -11.57 -5.01
C ALA A 34 1.19 -10.29 -4.45
N ARG A 35 0.71 -9.43 -5.34
CA ARG A 35 -0.17 -8.31 -4.97
C ARG A 35 -1.57 -8.84 -4.72
N PHE A 36 -2.18 -8.50 -3.58
CA PHE A 36 -3.47 -9.07 -3.21
C PHE A 36 -4.64 -8.06 -3.20
N GLN A 37 -4.38 -6.75 -3.17
CA GLN A 37 -5.41 -5.72 -3.16
C GLN A 37 -4.88 -4.38 -3.70
N GLY A 38 -5.76 -3.36 -3.77
CA GLY A 38 -5.44 -2.04 -4.28
C GLY A 38 -5.42 -2.02 -5.81
N GLY A 39 -4.81 -1.01 -6.36
CA GLY A 39 -4.75 -0.79 -7.80
C GLY A 39 -3.70 0.26 -8.15
N PRO A 40 -3.85 0.98 -9.28
CA PRO A 40 -2.89 1.97 -9.73
C PRO A 40 -2.82 3.25 -8.87
N ASN A 41 -3.60 3.34 -7.79
CA ASN A 41 -3.45 4.36 -6.74
C ASN A 41 -2.22 4.13 -5.87
N ALA A 42 -1.68 2.91 -5.81
CA ALA A 42 -0.39 2.64 -5.19
C ALA A 42 0.76 3.26 -6.00
N GLY A 43 1.86 3.56 -5.31
CA GLY A 43 3.12 3.98 -5.92
C GLY A 43 4.26 3.40 -5.07
N HIS A 44 4.72 2.19 -5.43
CA HIS A 44 5.83 1.53 -4.75
C HIS A 44 7.14 1.98 -5.39
N THR A 45 7.83 2.87 -4.71
CA THR A 45 9.13 3.38 -5.16
C THR A 45 10.24 2.44 -4.74
N LEU A 46 11.11 2.12 -5.68
CA LEU A 46 12.33 1.37 -5.47
C LEU A 46 13.50 2.18 -6.02
N GLU A 47 14.60 2.22 -5.28
CA GLU A 47 15.84 2.88 -5.68
C GLU A 47 17.00 1.88 -5.55
N PHE A 48 17.66 1.58 -6.67
CA PHE A 48 18.83 0.72 -6.73
C PHE A 48 19.61 0.98 -8.02
N GLU A 49 20.92 0.74 -7.99
CA GLU A 49 21.84 0.97 -9.12
C GLU A 49 21.73 2.38 -9.71
N GLY A 50 21.44 3.38 -8.85
CA GLY A 50 21.28 4.78 -9.26
C GLY A 50 20.01 5.07 -10.08
N GLN A 51 19.09 4.13 -10.18
CA GLN A 51 17.81 4.29 -10.88
C GLN A 51 16.64 4.26 -9.91
N LYS A 52 15.58 4.97 -10.28
CA LYS A 52 14.34 5.04 -9.52
C LYS A 52 13.18 4.49 -10.34
N TYR A 53 12.49 3.51 -9.77
CA TYR A 53 11.31 2.88 -10.36
C TYR A 53 10.09 3.16 -9.48
N VAL A 54 8.93 3.34 -10.11
CA VAL A 54 7.65 3.52 -9.39
C VAL A 54 6.66 2.52 -9.94
N LEU A 55 6.43 1.44 -9.19
CA LEU A 55 5.45 0.41 -9.54
C LEU A 55 4.06 0.77 -8.99
N ARG A 56 3.04 0.44 -9.78
CA ARG A 56 1.63 0.72 -9.43
C ARG A 56 0.83 -0.58 -9.23
N SER A 57 0.88 -1.46 -10.21
CA SER A 57 0.11 -2.71 -10.23
C SER A 57 0.99 -3.95 -10.23
N ILE A 58 2.17 -3.86 -10.84
CA ILE A 58 3.13 -4.97 -10.95
C ILE A 58 3.81 -5.18 -9.59
N PRO A 59 3.93 -6.43 -9.10
CA PRO A 59 4.63 -6.71 -7.84
C PRO A 59 6.11 -6.29 -7.86
N SER A 60 6.61 -5.80 -6.73
CA SER A 60 8.00 -5.32 -6.59
C SER A 60 9.05 -6.43 -6.77
N GLY A 61 8.66 -7.69 -6.65
CA GLY A 61 9.52 -8.84 -6.92
C GLY A 61 9.91 -9.03 -8.39
N ILE A 62 9.35 -8.23 -9.30
CA ILE A 62 9.65 -8.33 -10.73
C ILE A 62 11.12 -8.04 -11.07
N PHE A 63 11.79 -7.23 -10.25
CA PHE A 63 13.20 -6.89 -10.43
C PHE A 63 14.17 -8.04 -10.12
N GLN A 64 13.72 -9.03 -9.33
CA GLN A 64 14.54 -10.18 -8.97
C GLN A 64 14.36 -11.35 -9.96
N GLY A 65 15.46 -11.81 -10.57
CA GLY A 65 15.42 -12.91 -11.54
C GLY A 65 14.85 -14.21 -10.98
N GLY A 66 14.19 -14.99 -11.83
CA GLY A 66 13.69 -16.34 -11.50
C GLY A 66 12.48 -16.39 -10.56
N LYS A 67 11.93 -15.25 -10.16
CA LYS A 67 10.73 -15.18 -9.28
C LYS A 67 9.45 -15.12 -10.10
N VAL A 68 8.40 -15.78 -9.62
CA VAL A 68 7.05 -15.70 -10.19
C VAL A 68 6.30 -14.58 -9.48
N ASN A 69 5.62 -13.74 -10.25
CA ASN A 69 4.86 -12.62 -9.73
C ASN A 69 3.38 -12.78 -10.07
N PHE A 70 2.49 -12.46 -9.11
CA PHE A 70 1.05 -12.53 -9.31
C PHE A 70 0.37 -11.18 -9.06
N ILE A 71 -0.54 -10.82 -9.95
CA ILE A 71 -1.59 -9.86 -9.69
C ILE A 71 -2.83 -10.66 -9.28
N GLY A 72 -3.17 -10.64 -8.00
CA GLY A 72 -4.25 -11.45 -7.41
C GLY A 72 -5.65 -10.92 -7.71
N ASN A 73 -6.66 -11.71 -7.38
CA ASN A 73 -8.07 -11.39 -7.63
C ASN A 73 -8.61 -10.20 -6.81
N GLY A 74 -7.93 -9.81 -5.75
CA GLY A 74 -8.31 -8.64 -4.97
C GLY A 74 -7.85 -7.32 -5.56
N VAL A 75 -6.93 -7.34 -6.52
CA VAL A 75 -6.45 -6.14 -7.23
C VAL A 75 -7.49 -5.64 -8.22
N VAL A 76 -7.60 -4.31 -8.36
CA VAL A 76 -8.32 -3.66 -9.45
C VAL A 76 -7.32 -3.09 -10.46
N LEU A 77 -7.42 -3.49 -11.72
CA LEU A 77 -6.41 -3.29 -12.74
C LEU A 77 -6.90 -2.33 -13.82
N ALA A 78 -6.13 -1.30 -14.13
CA ALA A 78 -6.38 -0.39 -15.24
C ALA A 78 -5.49 -0.80 -16.43
N PRO A 79 -6.05 -1.39 -17.50
CA PRO A 79 -5.29 -1.93 -18.63
C PRO A 79 -4.32 -0.97 -19.30
N ASP A 80 -4.73 0.28 -19.48
CA ASP A 80 -3.89 1.33 -20.06
C ASP A 80 -2.70 1.70 -19.18
N LEU A 81 -2.93 1.86 -17.87
CA LEU A 81 -1.85 2.16 -16.92
C LEU A 81 -0.93 0.97 -16.70
N PHE A 82 -1.48 -0.25 -16.73
CA PHE A 82 -0.68 -1.47 -16.70
C PHE A 82 0.19 -1.59 -17.94
N MET A 83 -0.34 -1.31 -19.12
CA MET A 83 0.42 -1.31 -20.37
C MET A 83 1.59 -0.33 -20.34
N ASP A 84 1.37 0.89 -19.84
CA ASP A 84 2.43 1.88 -19.72
C ASP A 84 3.54 1.38 -18.75
N GLU A 85 3.14 0.93 -17.56
CA GLU A 85 4.06 0.40 -16.52
C GLU A 85 4.88 -0.80 -17.05
N ALA A 86 4.22 -1.75 -17.72
CA ALA A 86 4.88 -2.93 -18.28
C ALA A 86 5.87 -2.56 -19.39
N LYS A 87 5.48 -1.68 -20.31
CA LYS A 87 6.35 -1.24 -21.40
C LYS A 87 7.59 -0.48 -20.88
N ASP A 88 7.46 0.29 -19.82
CA ASP A 88 8.60 1.00 -19.24
C ASP A 88 9.59 0.01 -18.58
N LEU A 89 9.09 -1.04 -17.91
CA LEU A 89 9.93 -2.11 -17.39
C LEU A 89 10.59 -2.93 -18.50
N GLU A 90 9.89 -3.23 -19.60
CA GLU A 90 10.45 -3.94 -20.76
C GLU A 90 11.57 -3.13 -21.43
N LYS A 91 11.41 -1.80 -21.57
CA LYS A 91 12.46 -0.91 -22.07
C LYS A 91 13.71 -0.92 -21.19
N SER A 92 13.54 -1.14 -19.89
CA SER A 92 14.63 -1.28 -18.91
C SER A 92 15.20 -2.71 -18.88
N GLY A 93 14.80 -3.61 -19.80
CA GLY A 93 15.34 -4.95 -19.95
C GLY A 93 14.71 -6.01 -19.03
N HIS A 94 13.60 -5.69 -18.35
CA HIS A 94 12.92 -6.68 -17.50
C HIS A 94 11.98 -7.58 -18.30
N GLU A 95 12.14 -8.89 -18.14
CA GLU A 95 11.28 -9.88 -18.76
C GLU A 95 10.00 -10.07 -17.91
N LEU A 96 8.84 -9.76 -18.48
CA LEU A 96 7.56 -9.81 -17.76
C LEU A 96 6.70 -11.01 -18.15
N HIS A 97 6.61 -11.32 -19.46
CA HIS A 97 5.61 -12.25 -19.99
C HIS A 97 5.69 -13.67 -19.43
N THR A 98 6.87 -14.15 -19.05
CA THR A 98 7.07 -15.47 -18.46
C THR A 98 6.94 -15.48 -16.93
N ARG A 99 7.10 -14.33 -16.30
CA ARG A 99 7.21 -14.19 -14.85
C ARG A 99 6.03 -13.54 -14.16
N LEU A 100 5.19 -12.80 -14.88
CA LEU A 100 3.99 -12.16 -14.35
C LEU A 100 2.74 -12.93 -14.75
N ARG A 101 1.90 -13.25 -13.80
CA ARG A 101 0.61 -13.91 -13.95
C ARG A 101 -0.50 -13.04 -13.40
N ILE A 102 -1.62 -13.00 -14.11
CA ILE A 102 -2.73 -12.12 -13.78
C ILE A 102 -3.97 -12.96 -13.52
N SER A 103 -4.63 -12.71 -12.40
CA SER A 103 -5.85 -13.42 -12.03
C SER A 103 -6.99 -13.12 -12.99
N LYS A 104 -7.64 -14.15 -13.51
CA LYS A 104 -8.92 -14.04 -14.24
C LYS A 104 -9.98 -13.27 -13.43
N LYS A 105 -9.93 -13.37 -12.09
CA LYS A 105 -10.93 -12.82 -11.18
C LYS A 105 -10.61 -11.40 -10.70
N ALA A 106 -9.48 -10.82 -11.07
CA ALA A 106 -9.20 -9.40 -10.84
C ALA A 106 -10.18 -8.54 -11.63
N HIS A 107 -10.59 -7.38 -11.05
CA HIS A 107 -11.54 -6.50 -11.71
C HIS A 107 -10.84 -5.44 -12.55
N LEU A 108 -11.45 -5.07 -13.67
CA LEU A 108 -10.96 -4.02 -14.55
C LEU A 108 -11.51 -2.65 -14.14
N ILE A 109 -10.62 -1.69 -13.99
CA ILE A 109 -11.00 -0.28 -13.88
C ILE A 109 -11.31 0.22 -15.29
N MET A 110 -12.58 0.46 -15.58
CA MET A 110 -13.02 1.01 -16.86
C MET A 110 -12.78 2.53 -16.91
N PRO A 111 -12.68 3.13 -18.11
CA PRO A 111 -12.62 4.60 -18.26
C PRO A 111 -13.76 5.33 -17.56
N THR A 112 -14.96 4.78 -17.62
CA THR A 112 -16.15 5.29 -16.95
C THR A 112 -16.08 5.28 -15.42
N HIS A 113 -15.34 4.33 -14.80
CA HIS A 113 -15.09 4.36 -13.37
C HIS A 113 -14.31 5.60 -12.94
N ARG A 114 -13.38 6.09 -13.76
CA ARG A 114 -12.61 7.31 -13.47
C ARG A 114 -13.50 8.55 -13.52
N ILE A 115 -14.48 8.57 -14.43
CA ILE A 115 -15.47 9.66 -14.49
C ILE A 115 -16.40 9.58 -13.29
N LEU A 116 -16.89 8.39 -12.94
CA LEU A 116 -17.73 8.18 -11.76
C LEU A 116 -17.00 8.61 -10.46
N ASP A 117 -15.73 8.32 -10.33
CA ASP A 117 -14.92 8.74 -9.18
C ASP A 117 -14.89 10.27 -9.05
N ARG A 118 -14.63 10.97 -10.15
CA ARG A 118 -14.65 12.44 -10.18
C ARG A 118 -16.06 13.00 -9.90
N ALA A 119 -17.08 12.43 -10.51
CA ALA A 119 -18.47 12.88 -10.34
C ALA A 119 -18.96 12.71 -8.90
N GLN A 120 -18.71 11.55 -8.31
CA GLN A 120 -19.07 11.24 -6.92
C GLN A 120 -18.31 12.12 -5.93
N GLU A 121 -17.02 12.35 -6.16
CA GLU A 121 -16.21 13.22 -5.31
C GLU A 121 -16.67 14.69 -5.42
N ALA A 122 -17.01 15.15 -6.61
CA ALA A 122 -17.57 16.48 -6.81
C ALA A 122 -18.92 16.66 -6.10
N ALA A 123 -19.78 15.65 -6.14
CA ALA A 123 -21.10 15.66 -5.49
C ALA A 123 -21.03 15.77 -3.95
N LYS A 124 -19.92 15.31 -3.33
CA LYS A 124 -19.70 15.44 -1.88
C LYS A 124 -19.43 16.87 -1.40
N GLY A 125 -19.12 17.80 -2.28
CA GLY A 125 -18.85 19.19 -1.94
C GLY A 125 -17.75 19.36 -0.89
N LYS A 126 -18.08 19.87 0.30
CA LYS A 126 -17.12 20.06 1.40
C LYS A 126 -16.66 18.74 2.05
N ASN A 127 -17.41 17.67 1.88
CA ASN A 127 -17.14 16.35 2.48
C ASN A 127 -16.28 15.46 1.56
N LYS A 128 -15.47 16.04 0.70
CA LYS A 128 -14.56 15.32 -0.17
C LYS A 128 -13.58 14.46 0.63
N VAL A 129 -13.41 13.22 0.20
CA VAL A 129 -12.43 12.29 0.80
C VAL A 129 -11.01 12.57 0.29
N GLY A 130 -10.89 13.18 -0.90
CA GLY A 130 -9.61 13.45 -1.56
C GLY A 130 -9.15 12.26 -2.38
N THR A 131 -10.04 11.66 -3.18
CA THR A 131 -9.74 10.51 -4.03
C THR A 131 -8.63 10.82 -5.05
N THR A 132 -8.01 9.76 -5.58
CA THR A 132 -6.99 9.89 -6.62
C THR A 132 -7.59 10.10 -8.02
N GLY A 133 -8.92 10.03 -8.17
CA GLY A 133 -9.61 10.11 -9.46
C GLY A 133 -9.33 8.95 -10.41
N LYS A 134 -8.77 7.84 -9.90
CA LYS A 134 -8.37 6.68 -10.72
C LYS A 134 -9.43 5.60 -10.83
N GLY A 135 -10.62 5.83 -10.27
CA GLY A 135 -11.75 4.92 -10.37
C GLY A 135 -11.70 3.73 -9.41
N ILE A 136 -10.88 3.78 -8.37
CA ILE A 136 -10.70 2.68 -7.41
C ILE A 136 -12.01 2.38 -6.68
N GLY A 137 -12.60 3.39 -6.02
CA GLY A 137 -13.86 3.24 -5.28
C GLY A 137 -15.00 2.70 -6.14
N PRO A 138 -15.33 3.31 -7.27
CA PRO A 138 -16.38 2.82 -8.18
C PRO A 138 -16.14 1.38 -8.65
N THR A 139 -14.89 0.97 -8.91
CA THR A 139 -14.59 -0.41 -9.32
C THR A 139 -14.83 -1.42 -8.19
N TYR A 140 -14.44 -1.09 -6.95
CA TYR A 140 -14.77 -1.95 -5.80
C TYR A 140 -16.26 -1.96 -5.49
N THR A 141 -16.98 -0.86 -5.70
CA THR A 141 -18.45 -0.82 -5.62
C THR A 141 -19.07 -1.80 -6.61
N ASP A 142 -18.63 -1.80 -7.85
CA ASP A 142 -19.10 -2.71 -8.87
C ASP A 142 -18.75 -4.18 -8.55
N LYS A 143 -17.56 -4.43 -8.02
CA LYS A 143 -17.18 -5.75 -7.54
C LYS A 143 -18.16 -6.28 -6.49
N VAL A 144 -18.47 -5.48 -5.46
CA VAL A 144 -19.34 -5.89 -4.35
C VAL A 144 -20.80 -5.97 -4.78
N SER A 145 -21.26 -5.07 -5.66
CA SER A 145 -22.60 -5.11 -6.25
C SER A 145 -22.76 -6.19 -7.33
N ARG A 146 -21.69 -6.91 -7.69
CA ARG A 146 -21.66 -7.98 -8.69
C ARG A 146 -21.93 -7.50 -10.12
N ASN A 147 -21.54 -6.27 -10.40
CA ASN A 147 -21.66 -5.62 -11.71
C ASN A 147 -20.29 -5.27 -12.33
N GLY A 148 -19.20 -5.87 -11.80
CA GLY A 148 -17.85 -5.55 -12.25
C GLY A 148 -17.39 -6.40 -13.44
N LEU A 149 -16.61 -5.81 -14.33
CA LEU A 149 -15.93 -6.49 -15.42
C LEU A 149 -14.62 -7.08 -14.89
N ARG A 150 -14.38 -8.37 -15.15
CA ARG A 150 -13.18 -9.09 -14.69
C ARG A 150 -12.15 -9.24 -15.82
N VAL A 151 -10.89 -9.46 -15.46
CA VAL A 151 -9.83 -9.74 -16.42
C VAL A 151 -10.15 -10.96 -17.28
N GLY A 152 -10.74 -12.02 -16.73
CA GLY A 152 -11.14 -13.18 -17.49
C GLY A 152 -12.18 -12.91 -18.59
N ASP A 153 -12.98 -11.86 -18.44
CA ASP A 153 -14.01 -11.48 -19.43
C ASP A 153 -13.41 -10.97 -20.74
N ILE A 154 -12.14 -10.50 -20.73
CA ILE A 154 -11.49 -10.07 -21.99
C ILE A 154 -11.20 -11.23 -22.96
N LEU A 155 -11.28 -12.47 -22.48
CA LEU A 155 -11.03 -13.67 -23.27
C LEU A 155 -12.27 -14.15 -24.00
N GLU A 156 -13.47 -13.80 -23.50
CA GLU A 156 -14.75 -14.29 -24.05
C GLU A 156 -15.86 -13.24 -23.93
N ASN A 157 -16.54 -12.94 -25.03
CA ASN A 157 -17.68 -12.02 -25.11
C ASN A 157 -17.40 -10.63 -24.53
N PHE A 158 -16.18 -10.12 -24.73
CA PHE A 158 -15.70 -8.90 -24.12
C PHE A 158 -16.53 -7.68 -24.51
N GLU A 159 -16.75 -7.48 -25.82
CA GLU A 159 -17.41 -6.26 -26.35
C GLU A 159 -18.82 -6.08 -25.79
N ALA A 160 -19.60 -7.14 -25.77
CA ALA A 160 -20.98 -7.10 -25.25
C ALA A 160 -21.01 -6.80 -23.74
N LYS A 161 -20.12 -7.41 -22.96
CA LYS A 161 -20.01 -7.15 -21.52
C LYS A 161 -19.52 -5.72 -21.25
N TYR A 162 -18.49 -5.29 -21.97
CA TYR A 162 -17.95 -3.94 -21.82
C TYR A 162 -19.01 -2.87 -22.10
N GLU A 163 -19.72 -2.99 -23.23
CA GLU A 163 -20.74 -2.00 -23.60
C GLU A 163 -21.92 -1.98 -22.62
N ALA A 164 -22.35 -3.13 -22.11
CA ALA A 164 -23.41 -3.20 -21.10
C ALA A 164 -23.00 -2.46 -19.80
N HIS A 165 -21.77 -2.67 -19.31
CA HIS A 165 -21.26 -1.96 -18.14
C HIS A 165 -21.06 -0.48 -18.38
N LYS A 166 -20.52 -0.10 -19.55
CA LYS A 166 -20.37 1.29 -19.95
C LYS A 166 -21.71 2.02 -19.98
N GLN A 167 -22.73 1.44 -20.59
CA GLN A 167 -24.08 2.02 -20.66
C GLN A 167 -24.65 2.24 -19.25
N ARG A 168 -24.52 1.28 -18.35
CA ARG A 168 -24.94 1.41 -16.94
C ARG A 168 -24.24 2.58 -16.24
N HIS A 169 -22.94 2.74 -16.44
CA HIS A 169 -22.18 3.86 -15.87
C HIS A 169 -22.62 5.21 -16.44
N LEU A 170 -22.92 5.29 -17.74
CA LEU A 170 -23.42 6.50 -18.37
C LEU A 170 -24.79 6.91 -17.80
N GLU A 171 -25.66 5.94 -17.52
CA GLU A 171 -26.94 6.19 -16.85
C GLU A 171 -26.74 6.71 -15.41
N MET A 172 -25.79 6.14 -14.65
CA MET A 172 -25.44 6.64 -13.31
C MET A 172 -24.88 8.07 -13.38
N LEU A 173 -24.01 8.38 -14.31
CA LEU A 173 -23.46 9.72 -14.52
C LEU A 173 -24.54 10.71 -14.88
N LYS A 174 -25.46 10.32 -15.75
CA LYS A 174 -26.65 11.14 -16.10
C LYS A 174 -27.51 11.43 -14.87
N ALA A 175 -27.74 10.42 -14.01
CA ALA A 175 -28.50 10.60 -12.76
C ALA A 175 -27.80 11.55 -11.77
N LEU A 176 -26.44 11.61 -11.78
CA LEU A 176 -25.65 12.57 -11.03
C LEU A 176 -25.59 13.97 -11.67
N GLY A 177 -26.20 14.17 -12.85
CA GLY A 177 -26.11 15.41 -13.60
C GLY A 177 -24.71 15.72 -14.14
N TRP A 178 -23.87 14.70 -14.32
CA TRP A 178 -22.50 14.89 -14.80
C TRP A 178 -22.45 15.07 -16.31
N THR A 179 -21.76 16.10 -16.77
CA THR A 179 -21.66 16.47 -18.19
C THR A 179 -20.23 16.57 -18.72
N ASP A 180 -19.22 16.43 -17.84
CA ASP A 180 -17.81 16.49 -18.22
C ASP A 180 -17.30 15.13 -18.70
N PHE A 181 -17.21 14.98 -20.01
CA PHE A 181 -16.65 13.82 -20.70
C PHE A 181 -15.39 14.20 -21.52
N GLU A 182 -14.74 15.30 -21.18
CA GLU A 182 -13.54 15.72 -21.90
C GLU A 182 -12.47 14.61 -21.87
N GLY A 183 -11.91 14.31 -23.05
CA GLY A 183 -10.88 13.29 -23.24
C GLY A 183 -11.35 11.83 -23.09
N PHE A 184 -12.66 11.58 -22.92
CA PHE A 184 -13.17 10.22 -22.72
C PHE A 184 -12.82 9.28 -23.87
N GLU A 185 -13.07 9.68 -25.13
CA GLU A 185 -12.82 8.85 -26.31
C GLU A 185 -11.34 8.45 -26.43
N ALA A 186 -10.42 9.40 -26.19
CA ALA A 186 -8.99 9.14 -26.21
C ALA A 186 -8.57 8.17 -25.07
N THR A 187 -9.15 8.35 -23.90
CA THR A 187 -8.93 7.47 -22.75
C THR A 187 -9.45 6.06 -23.02
N GLU A 188 -10.66 5.96 -23.57
CA GLU A 188 -11.28 4.68 -23.93
C GLU A 188 -10.46 3.94 -24.99
N LYS A 189 -10.02 4.63 -26.04
CA LYS A 189 -9.15 4.06 -27.08
C LYS A 189 -7.87 3.47 -26.48
N LYS A 190 -7.16 4.25 -25.65
CA LYS A 190 -5.94 3.80 -24.99
C LYS A 190 -6.20 2.63 -24.04
N TRP A 191 -7.33 2.64 -23.34
CA TRP A 191 -7.75 1.57 -22.46
C TRP A 191 -7.99 0.25 -23.24
N LEU A 192 -8.65 0.31 -24.40
CA LEU A 192 -8.86 -0.84 -25.28
C LEU A 192 -7.51 -1.37 -25.84
N GLU A 193 -6.57 -0.50 -26.19
CA GLU A 193 -5.19 -0.89 -26.54
C GLU A 193 -4.53 -1.63 -25.35
N GLY A 194 -4.76 -1.16 -24.13
CA GLY A 194 -4.31 -1.80 -22.91
C GLY A 194 -4.93 -3.19 -22.69
N VAL A 195 -6.21 -3.37 -23.02
CA VAL A 195 -6.88 -4.68 -22.98
C VAL A 195 -6.21 -5.66 -23.94
N GLU A 196 -5.94 -5.25 -25.18
CA GLU A 196 -5.23 -6.11 -26.14
C GLU A 196 -3.79 -6.42 -25.71
N TYR A 197 -3.13 -5.46 -25.09
CA TYR A 197 -1.80 -5.68 -24.53
C TYR A 197 -1.82 -6.68 -23.35
N LEU A 198 -2.85 -6.59 -22.49
CA LEU A 198 -3.02 -7.47 -21.34
C LEU A 198 -3.18 -8.95 -21.74
N LYS A 199 -3.80 -9.23 -22.90
CA LYS A 199 -3.95 -10.60 -23.44
C LYS A 199 -2.61 -11.30 -23.74
N LYS A 200 -1.50 -10.56 -23.81
CA LYS A 200 -0.16 -11.13 -24.01
C LYS A 200 0.41 -11.80 -22.76
N PHE A 201 -0.19 -11.60 -21.60
CA PHE A 201 0.25 -12.16 -20.33
C PHE A 201 -0.52 -13.44 -19.97
N PRO A 202 0.06 -14.35 -19.18
CA PRO A 202 -0.65 -15.46 -18.61
C PRO A 202 -1.81 -14.98 -17.71
N ILE A 203 -3.04 -15.13 -18.20
CA ILE A 203 -4.29 -14.87 -17.46
C ILE A 203 -4.76 -16.20 -16.87
N VAL A 204 -4.71 -16.35 -15.56
CA VAL A 204 -4.78 -17.64 -14.88
C VAL A 204 -5.83 -17.69 -13.78
N ASP A 205 -6.20 -18.91 -13.37
CA ASP A 205 -6.95 -19.17 -12.14
C ASP A 205 -5.98 -19.11 -10.97
N SER A 206 -5.67 -17.87 -10.52
CA SER A 206 -4.55 -17.59 -9.62
C SER A 206 -4.66 -18.31 -8.28
N GLU A 207 -5.87 -18.47 -7.71
CA GLU A 207 -6.10 -19.19 -6.46
C GLU A 207 -5.76 -20.70 -6.60
N ILE A 208 -5.96 -21.27 -7.79
CA ILE A 208 -5.60 -22.67 -8.05
C ILE A 208 -4.08 -22.80 -8.16
N GLU A 209 -3.43 -21.93 -8.93
CA GLU A 209 -1.98 -21.96 -9.12
C GLU A 209 -1.22 -21.68 -7.83
N ILE A 210 -1.59 -20.63 -7.09
CA ILE A 210 -0.99 -20.29 -5.79
C ILE A 210 -1.09 -21.47 -4.81
N ASN A 211 -2.26 -22.11 -4.70
CA ASN A 211 -2.41 -23.26 -3.81
C ASN A 211 -1.65 -24.51 -4.31
N LYS A 212 -1.43 -24.68 -5.62
CA LYS A 212 -0.55 -25.74 -6.15
C LYS A 212 0.91 -25.47 -5.76
N LEU A 213 1.37 -24.22 -5.89
CA LEU A 213 2.73 -23.82 -5.50
C LEU A 213 2.95 -24.04 -3.99
N LEU A 214 2.01 -23.65 -3.15
CA LEU A 214 2.07 -23.92 -1.70
C LEU A 214 2.13 -25.41 -1.36
N ARG A 215 1.35 -26.24 -2.05
CA ARG A 215 1.41 -27.70 -1.87
C ARG A 215 2.74 -28.30 -2.30
N SER A 216 3.42 -27.69 -3.27
CA SER A 216 4.77 -28.11 -3.70
C SER A 216 5.90 -27.58 -2.81
N GLY A 217 5.56 -26.89 -1.71
CA GLY A 217 6.54 -26.39 -0.74
C GLY A 217 7.09 -25.01 -1.06
N LYS A 218 6.54 -24.30 -2.06
CA LYS A 218 6.96 -22.95 -2.46
C LYS A 218 6.53 -21.92 -1.41
N THR A 219 7.37 -20.90 -1.22
CA THR A 219 7.13 -19.78 -0.32
C THR A 219 6.59 -18.58 -1.09
N ILE A 220 5.63 -17.88 -0.49
CA ILE A 220 4.97 -16.73 -1.10
C ILE A 220 5.07 -15.53 -0.17
N LEU A 221 5.48 -14.39 -0.72
CA LEU A 221 5.37 -13.08 -0.05
C LEU A 221 4.19 -12.32 -0.67
N CYS A 222 3.21 -11.97 0.17
CA CYS A 222 2.10 -11.11 -0.21
C CYS A 222 2.48 -9.65 -0.02
N GLU A 223 2.43 -8.89 -1.08
CA GLU A 223 2.71 -7.45 -1.09
C GLU A 223 1.43 -6.65 -0.95
N GLY A 224 1.25 -5.98 0.20
CA GLY A 224 0.14 -5.07 0.45
C GLY A 224 0.33 -3.71 -0.21
N ALA A 225 -0.75 -2.98 -0.36
CA ALA A 225 -0.79 -1.60 -0.80
C ALA A 225 -1.55 -0.74 0.22
N GLN A 226 -1.30 0.55 0.25
CA GLN A 226 -1.81 1.47 1.28
C GLN A 226 -1.31 1.07 2.68
N GLY A 227 -2.12 1.20 3.72
CA GLY A 227 -1.78 0.83 5.09
C GLY A 227 -3.03 0.50 5.90
N THR A 228 -2.88 -0.08 7.08
CA THR A 228 -3.97 -0.54 7.95
C THR A 228 -4.97 0.56 8.27
N MET A 229 -4.50 1.78 8.49
CA MET A 229 -5.38 2.93 8.79
C MET A 229 -6.18 3.42 7.58
N LEU A 230 -5.94 2.85 6.40
CA LEU A 230 -6.72 3.08 5.18
C LEU A 230 -7.61 1.86 4.82
N ASP A 231 -7.69 0.84 5.66
CA ASP A 231 -8.58 -0.31 5.46
C ASP A 231 -10.04 0.13 5.47
N VAL A 232 -10.86 -0.47 4.59
CA VAL A 232 -12.26 -0.08 4.44
C VAL A 232 -13.10 -0.39 5.68
N ASP A 233 -12.73 -1.41 6.46
CA ASP A 233 -13.46 -1.84 7.66
C ASP A 233 -12.83 -1.29 8.95
N PHE A 234 -11.50 -1.28 9.04
CA PHE A 234 -10.75 -1.00 10.28
C PHE A 234 -9.95 0.30 10.26
N GLY A 235 -9.91 1.00 9.12
CA GLY A 235 -9.20 2.26 8.98
C GLY A 235 -9.97 3.46 9.55
N SER A 236 -9.41 4.65 9.36
CA SER A 236 -9.98 5.95 9.78
C SER A 236 -11.15 6.38 8.88
N TYR A 237 -12.23 5.60 8.90
CA TYR A 237 -13.43 5.83 8.08
C TYR A 237 -14.04 7.22 8.34
N PRO A 238 -14.54 7.95 7.30
CA PRO A 238 -14.67 7.56 5.90
C PRO A 238 -13.42 7.82 5.02
N PHE A 239 -12.32 8.29 5.60
CA PHE A 239 -11.10 8.65 4.90
C PHE A 239 -10.18 7.44 4.70
N VAL A 240 -10.68 6.45 3.98
CA VAL A 240 -10.05 5.14 3.74
C VAL A 240 -10.05 4.80 2.25
N THR A 241 -9.33 3.75 1.87
CA THR A 241 -9.46 3.13 0.54
C THR A 241 -10.63 2.14 0.52
N SER A 242 -11.07 1.74 -0.66
CA SER A 242 -12.22 0.83 -0.82
C SER A 242 -11.83 -0.66 -0.81
N SER A 243 -10.67 -1.00 -0.26
CA SER A 243 -10.19 -2.38 -0.19
C SER A 243 -9.72 -2.76 1.21
N ASN A 244 -9.66 -4.06 1.50
CA ASN A 244 -9.08 -4.57 2.73
C ASN A 244 -7.55 -4.60 2.61
N THR A 245 -6.90 -3.67 3.32
CA THR A 245 -5.45 -3.49 3.35
C THR A 245 -4.79 -4.35 4.43
N ILE A 246 -5.58 -4.92 5.34
CA ILE A 246 -5.14 -5.76 6.45
C ILE A 246 -4.75 -7.17 6.01
N CYS A 247 -4.15 -7.94 6.91
CA CYS A 247 -3.67 -9.31 6.65
C CYS A 247 -4.77 -10.23 6.08
N ALA A 248 -6.01 -10.13 6.57
CA ALA A 248 -7.15 -10.89 6.06
C ALA A 248 -7.42 -10.65 4.56
N GLY A 249 -7.07 -9.44 4.06
CA GLY A 249 -7.14 -9.11 2.64
C GLY A 249 -6.27 -9.99 1.75
N ALA A 250 -5.14 -10.50 2.26
CA ALA A 250 -4.31 -11.46 1.52
C ALA A 250 -5.04 -12.79 1.31
N CYS A 251 -5.79 -13.25 2.30
CA CYS A 251 -6.57 -14.48 2.18
C CYS A 251 -7.64 -14.37 1.08
N THR A 252 -8.43 -13.30 1.10
CA THR A 252 -9.51 -13.09 0.12
C THR A 252 -8.98 -12.67 -1.24
N GLY A 253 -7.90 -11.87 -1.27
CA GLY A 253 -7.32 -11.33 -2.50
C GLY A 253 -6.48 -12.31 -3.32
N LEU A 254 -6.11 -13.47 -2.73
CA LEU A 254 -5.35 -14.53 -3.40
C LEU A 254 -6.06 -15.89 -3.36
N GLY A 255 -7.15 -16.02 -2.62
CA GLY A 255 -7.83 -17.30 -2.44
C GLY A 255 -7.01 -18.30 -1.62
N VAL A 256 -6.37 -17.82 -0.54
CA VAL A 256 -5.53 -18.63 0.35
C VAL A 256 -6.24 -18.79 1.69
N GLY A 257 -6.23 -20.02 2.22
CA GLY A 257 -6.82 -20.27 3.55
C GLY A 257 -6.03 -19.59 4.67
N PRO A 258 -6.69 -19.04 5.71
CA PRO A 258 -6.03 -18.29 6.79
C PRO A 258 -4.98 -19.13 7.55
N ASN A 259 -5.16 -20.46 7.61
CA ASN A 259 -4.22 -21.39 8.23
C ASN A 259 -2.92 -21.59 7.41
N LYS A 260 -2.75 -20.90 6.28
CA LYS A 260 -1.52 -20.88 5.49
C LYS A 260 -0.67 -19.64 5.76
N ILE A 261 -1.23 -18.64 6.42
CA ILE A 261 -0.49 -17.45 6.80
C ILE A 261 0.63 -17.84 7.79
N GLY A 262 1.82 -17.41 7.48
CA GLY A 262 3.02 -17.55 8.29
C GLY A 262 3.36 -16.27 9.03
N ASN A 263 4.48 -15.61 8.63
CA ASN A 263 4.85 -14.32 9.23
C ASN A 263 4.01 -13.19 8.66
N VAL A 264 3.72 -12.23 9.52
CA VAL A 264 3.08 -10.96 9.14
C VAL A 264 4.05 -9.83 9.46
N TYR A 265 4.66 -9.27 8.43
CA TYR A 265 5.59 -8.16 8.52
C TYR A 265 4.83 -6.84 8.50
N GLY A 266 4.89 -6.12 9.60
CA GLY A 266 4.30 -4.80 9.73
C GLY A 266 5.33 -3.69 9.47
N ILE A 267 5.13 -2.88 8.44
CA ILE A 267 6.01 -1.77 8.12
C ILE A 267 5.48 -0.49 8.76
N MET A 268 6.34 0.19 9.52
CA MET A 268 6.09 1.52 10.07
C MET A 268 7.24 2.47 9.71
N LYS A 269 6.97 3.75 9.58
CA LYS A 269 8.02 4.78 9.61
C LYS A 269 8.36 5.13 11.05
N ALA A 270 9.56 5.64 11.29
CA ALA A 270 9.96 6.21 12.58
C ALA A 270 9.13 7.46 12.98
N TYR A 271 8.26 7.93 12.09
CA TYR A 271 7.29 9.02 12.24
C TYR A 271 6.01 8.69 11.47
N CYS A 272 5.01 9.55 11.50
CA CYS A 272 3.78 9.36 10.75
C CYS A 272 3.66 10.32 9.58
N THR A 273 3.04 9.85 8.49
CA THR A 273 2.63 10.70 7.36
C THR A 273 1.23 10.34 6.90
N ARG A 274 0.51 11.34 6.38
CA ARG A 274 -0.80 11.14 5.77
C ARG A 274 -0.96 11.98 4.50
N VAL A 275 -1.58 11.41 3.49
CA VAL A 275 -2.02 12.13 2.29
C VAL A 275 -3.54 12.31 2.35
N GLY A 276 -4.01 13.49 1.96
CA GLY A 276 -5.44 13.79 1.90
C GLY A 276 -6.06 14.18 3.23
N SER A 277 -7.38 14.15 3.27
CA SER A 277 -8.19 14.55 4.42
C SER A 277 -8.27 13.44 5.47
N GLY A 278 -8.86 13.77 6.61
CA GLY A 278 -9.14 12.87 7.70
C GLY A 278 -8.24 13.08 8.93
N PRO A 279 -8.57 12.42 10.03
CA PRO A 279 -7.91 12.64 11.31
C PRO A 279 -6.45 12.18 11.29
N PHE A 280 -5.61 12.95 12.00
CA PHE A 280 -4.20 12.67 12.18
C PHE A 280 -3.76 13.23 13.53
N PRO A 281 -3.94 12.48 14.62
CA PRO A 281 -3.76 12.99 15.99
C PRO A 281 -2.38 13.57 16.27
N THR A 282 -1.33 13.02 15.68
CA THR A 282 0.06 13.46 15.91
C THR A 282 0.58 14.45 14.88
N GLU A 283 -0.30 15.01 14.02
CA GLU A 283 0.10 15.99 13.00
C GLU A 283 0.79 17.20 13.59
N LEU A 284 1.85 17.65 12.93
CA LEU A 284 2.67 18.80 13.31
C LEU A 284 2.46 19.94 12.31
N PHE A 285 2.14 21.13 12.85
CA PHE A 285 1.91 22.35 12.06
C PHE A 285 3.04 23.38 12.22
N ASP A 286 4.14 22.97 12.86
CA ASP A 286 5.29 23.79 13.19
C ASP A 286 6.51 23.47 12.31
N GLU A 287 7.64 24.11 12.63
CA GLU A 287 8.95 23.89 11.99
C GLU A 287 9.39 22.42 12.04
N THR A 288 9.03 21.68 13.10
CA THR A 288 9.36 20.25 13.24
C THR A 288 8.69 19.43 12.14
N GLY A 289 7.40 19.70 11.89
CA GLY A 289 6.66 19.02 10.82
C GLY A 289 7.24 19.32 9.44
N ASN A 290 7.65 20.56 9.18
CA ASN A 290 8.32 20.95 7.94
C ASN A 290 9.68 20.25 7.78
N THR A 291 10.49 20.23 8.85
CA THR A 291 11.79 19.55 8.86
C THR A 291 11.65 18.05 8.55
N ILE A 292 10.69 17.35 9.18
CA ILE A 292 10.42 15.94 8.88
C ILE A 292 10.03 15.77 7.41
N ARG A 293 9.17 16.65 6.87
CA ARG A 293 8.74 16.60 5.47
C ARG A 293 9.91 16.75 4.50
N ASP A 294 10.77 17.74 4.74
CA ASP A 294 11.88 18.06 3.86
C ASP A 294 12.96 16.97 3.90
N LEU A 295 13.40 16.58 5.09
CA LEU A 295 14.39 15.50 5.27
C LEU A 295 13.87 14.16 4.77
N GLY A 296 12.59 13.88 5.01
CA GLY A 296 11.92 12.66 4.56
C GLY A 296 11.52 12.65 3.08
N HIS A 297 11.69 13.77 2.36
CA HIS A 297 11.17 13.94 1.00
C HIS A 297 9.71 13.51 0.89
N GLU A 298 8.88 13.96 1.87
CA GLU A 298 7.50 13.55 2.00
C GLU A 298 6.58 14.33 1.04
N TYR A 299 6.76 14.02 -0.25
CA TYR A 299 5.98 14.57 -1.37
C TYR A 299 5.42 13.40 -2.19
N GLY A 300 4.22 13.59 -2.74
CA GLY A 300 3.57 12.56 -3.57
C GLY A 300 4.36 12.27 -4.84
N ALA A 301 4.76 11.02 -5.06
CA ALA A 301 5.60 10.61 -6.19
C ALA A 301 5.00 10.95 -7.57
N VAL A 302 3.67 11.08 -7.67
CA VAL A 302 2.95 11.37 -8.92
C VAL A 302 2.47 12.83 -9.01
N THR A 303 2.03 13.39 -7.89
CA THR A 303 1.39 14.72 -7.85
C THR A 303 2.28 15.80 -7.27
N GLY A 304 3.41 15.46 -6.67
CA GLY A 304 4.25 16.40 -5.91
C GLY A 304 3.58 16.99 -4.66
N ARG A 305 2.36 16.55 -4.30
CA ARG A 305 1.63 17.09 -3.16
C ARG A 305 2.35 16.79 -1.86
N GLU A 306 2.48 17.80 -1.01
CA GLU A 306 3.02 17.66 0.35
C GLU A 306 2.23 16.65 1.17
N ARG A 307 2.95 15.79 1.88
CA ARG A 307 2.36 14.92 2.90
C ARG A 307 2.28 15.65 4.23
N ARG A 308 1.21 15.43 4.95
CA ARG A 308 1.08 15.83 6.35
C ARG A 308 2.03 14.96 7.17
N CYS A 309 2.80 15.55 8.09
CA CYS A 309 3.81 14.86 8.89
C CYS A 309 3.52 15.00 10.38
N GLY A 310 3.88 13.99 11.16
CA GLY A 310 3.69 13.99 12.61
C GLY A 310 4.60 12.98 13.31
N TRP A 311 4.67 13.07 14.62
CA TRP A 311 5.40 12.10 15.44
C TRP A 311 4.80 10.70 15.33
N VAL A 312 5.61 9.69 15.63
CA VAL A 312 5.14 8.30 15.66
C VAL A 312 4.00 8.12 16.66
N ASP A 313 2.97 7.40 16.25
CA ASP A 313 1.74 7.18 17.02
C ASP A 313 1.64 5.71 17.46
N LEU A 314 1.95 5.45 18.72
CA LEU A 314 1.97 4.10 19.26
C LEU A 314 0.56 3.58 19.58
N VAL A 315 -0.42 4.47 19.82
CA VAL A 315 -1.83 4.06 19.99
C VAL A 315 -2.34 3.45 18.69
N GLN A 316 -2.12 4.17 17.60
CA GLN A 316 -2.46 3.71 16.26
C GLN A 316 -1.71 2.43 15.86
N LEU A 317 -0.38 2.36 16.16
CA LEU A 317 0.42 1.18 15.82
C LEU A 317 0.01 -0.06 16.61
N ARG A 318 -0.28 0.04 17.92
CA ARG A 318 -0.82 -1.08 18.70
C ARG A 318 -2.11 -1.63 18.11
N TYR A 319 -3.00 -0.74 17.69
CA TYR A 319 -4.23 -1.13 17.02
C TYR A 319 -3.96 -1.88 15.72
N SER A 320 -3.09 -1.35 14.86
CA SER A 320 -2.73 -2.01 13.59
C SER A 320 -2.07 -3.36 13.81
N ILE A 321 -1.14 -3.47 14.76
CA ILE A 321 -0.48 -4.72 15.12
C ILE A 321 -1.51 -5.79 15.53
N MET A 322 -2.47 -5.41 16.36
CA MET A 322 -3.54 -6.28 16.82
C MET A 322 -4.44 -6.76 15.67
N VAL A 323 -4.91 -5.83 14.83
CA VAL A 323 -5.83 -6.15 13.72
C VAL A 323 -5.16 -7.03 12.66
N ASP A 324 -3.89 -6.78 12.39
CA ASP A 324 -3.12 -7.51 11.37
C ASP A 324 -2.51 -8.82 11.88
N GLY A 325 -2.38 -8.97 13.20
CA GLY A 325 -1.65 -10.08 13.79
C GLY A 325 -0.17 -10.05 13.44
N VAL A 326 0.45 -8.86 13.53
CA VAL A 326 1.86 -8.64 13.17
C VAL A 326 2.78 -9.51 14.03
N THR A 327 3.71 -10.21 13.38
CA THR A 327 4.70 -11.06 14.04
C THR A 327 6.07 -10.40 14.15
N GLU A 328 6.36 -9.45 13.26
CA GLU A 328 7.64 -8.74 13.21
C GLU A 328 7.43 -7.34 12.60
N LEU A 329 8.07 -6.35 13.19
CA LEU A 329 8.07 -4.97 12.71
C LEU A 329 9.27 -4.67 11.82
N ILE A 330 9.03 -3.79 10.84
CA ILE A 330 10.07 -3.23 9.98
C ILE A 330 9.98 -1.71 10.08
N MET A 331 11.03 -1.08 10.60
CA MET A 331 11.08 0.37 10.78
C MET A 331 11.77 1.04 9.59
N MET A 332 11.08 1.97 8.98
CA MET A 332 11.54 2.72 7.82
C MET A 332 11.91 4.16 8.19
N LYS A 333 12.84 4.74 7.42
CA LYS A 333 13.15 6.17 7.47
C LYS A 333 13.60 6.66 8.85
N SER A 334 14.36 5.86 9.59
CA SER A 334 14.96 6.28 10.86
C SER A 334 15.98 7.39 10.67
N ASP A 335 16.67 7.43 9.52
CA ASP A 335 17.60 8.46 9.09
C ASP A 335 17.01 9.87 9.08
N VAL A 336 15.72 10.01 8.85
CA VAL A 336 15.04 11.32 8.88
C VAL A 336 15.09 11.97 10.25
N LEU A 337 15.22 11.18 11.31
CA LEU A 337 15.28 11.67 12.70
C LEU A 337 16.72 11.87 13.20
N ASP A 338 17.74 11.62 12.40
CA ASP A 338 19.17 11.65 12.78
C ASP A 338 19.63 12.99 13.37
N SER A 339 19.01 14.11 12.97
CA SER A 339 19.43 15.45 13.38
C SER A 339 18.67 16.00 14.61
N PHE A 340 17.65 15.32 15.10
CA PHE A 340 16.81 15.82 16.19
C PHE A 340 17.47 15.66 17.56
N ASP A 341 17.33 16.66 18.43
CA ASP A 341 17.77 16.60 19.83
C ASP A 341 16.81 15.79 20.69
N THR A 342 15.51 15.94 20.41
CA THR A 342 14.43 15.27 21.11
C THR A 342 13.47 14.68 20.10
N ILE A 343 13.08 13.44 20.31
CA ILE A 343 12.10 12.71 19.51
C ILE A 343 10.91 12.43 20.43
N LYS A 344 9.69 12.57 19.87
CA LYS A 344 8.47 12.31 20.62
C LYS A 344 7.74 11.10 20.04
N ALA A 345 7.15 10.31 20.93
CA ALA A 345 6.26 9.21 20.57
C ALA A 345 4.94 9.38 21.30
N CYS A 346 3.82 9.32 20.58
CA CYS A 346 2.50 9.36 21.20
C CYS A 346 2.20 8.01 21.86
N VAL A 347 2.06 7.99 23.19
CA VAL A 347 1.88 6.76 23.98
C VAL A 347 0.44 6.51 24.39
N ALA A 348 -0.38 7.56 24.43
CA ALA A 348 -1.79 7.53 24.77
C ALA A 348 -2.52 8.72 24.13
N TYR A 349 -3.84 8.68 24.11
CA TYR A 349 -4.69 9.82 23.77
C TYR A 349 -5.47 10.30 25.01
N ARG A 350 -5.67 11.63 25.10
CA ARG A 350 -6.67 12.21 25.98
C ARG A 350 -7.94 12.44 25.18
N LEU A 351 -9.04 11.87 25.65
CA LEU A 351 -10.37 12.00 25.06
C LEU A 351 -11.03 13.33 25.44
N PRO A 352 -12.09 13.78 24.74
CA PRO A 352 -12.79 15.04 25.06
C PRO A 352 -13.37 15.12 26.48
N ASP A 353 -13.65 14.00 27.12
CA ASP A 353 -14.11 13.93 28.50
C ASP A 353 -12.98 14.00 29.55
N GLY A 354 -11.72 14.11 29.09
CA GLY A 354 -10.52 14.17 29.90
C GLY A 354 -9.93 12.81 30.29
N THR A 355 -10.56 11.70 29.94
CA THR A 355 -10.00 10.38 30.18
C THR A 355 -8.81 10.08 29.23
N GLU A 356 -7.86 9.28 29.71
CA GLU A 356 -6.72 8.85 28.91
C GLU A 356 -6.91 7.40 28.46
N THR A 357 -6.57 7.12 27.19
CA THR A 357 -6.66 5.77 26.63
C THR A 357 -5.41 5.40 25.85
N ARG A 358 -5.06 4.13 25.89
CA ARG A 358 -4.05 3.51 25.03
C ARG A 358 -4.69 2.71 23.88
N ASP A 359 -6.00 2.53 23.92
CA ASP A 359 -6.78 1.89 22.87
C ASP A 359 -7.17 2.92 21.82
N PHE A 360 -7.19 2.50 20.56
CA PHE A 360 -7.58 3.36 19.44
C PHE A 360 -9.09 3.58 19.47
N PRO A 361 -9.58 4.83 19.71
CA PRO A 361 -11.00 5.10 19.86
C PRO A 361 -11.71 5.16 18.50
N TYR A 362 -13.02 4.96 18.51
CA TYR A 362 -13.85 5.09 17.30
C TYR A 362 -13.83 6.53 16.75
N GLU A 363 -13.99 7.52 17.64
CA GLU A 363 -13.91 8.95 17.31
C GLU A 363 -12.50 9.49 17.61
N ILE A 364 -11.76 9.81 16.55
CA ILE A 364 -10.34 10.25 16.68
C ILE A 364 -10.11 11.71 16.24
N ASP A 365 -11.16 12.42 15.82
CA ASP A 365 -11.03 13.81 15.34
C ASP A 365 -10.67 14.82 16.45
N ASN A 366 -11.03 14.52 17.68
CA ASN A 366 -10.92 15.44 18.82
C ASN A 366 -10.08 14.87 19.98
N VAL A 367 -9.17 13.94 19.69
CA VAL A 367 -8.26 13.43 20.71
C VAL A 367 -7.00 14.29 20.79
N GLU A 368 -6.42 14.39 21.99
CA GLU A 368 -5.14 15.06 22.20
C GLU A 368 -4.04 14.00 22.41
N PRO A 369 -2.94 14.02 21.64
CA PRO A 369 -1.85 13.07 21.80
C PRO A 369 -1.05 13.36 23.09
N ILE A 370 -0.78 12.31 23.86
CA ILE A 370 0.10 12.35 25.04
C ILE A 370 1.44 11.77 24.62
N TYR A 371 2.48 12.60 24.74
CA TYR A 371 3.81 12.26 24.26
C TYR A 371 4.77 11.81 25.36
N LYS A 372 5.56 10.80 25.05
CA LYS A 372 6.82 10.50 25.71
C LYS A 372 7.96 11.15 24.92
N GLU A 373 8.81 11.89 25.59
CA GLU A 373 10.03 12.46 25.02
C GLU A 373 11.19 11.48 25.18
N LEU A 374 11.96 11.34 24.12
CA LEU A 374 13.16 10.50 24.06
C LEU A 374 14.33 11.33 23.53
N LYS A 375 15.53 11.02 23.97
CA LYS A 375 16.74 11.68 23.49
C LYS A 375 17.01 11.26 22.04
N GLY A 376 17.26 12.23 21.17
CA GLY A 376 17.71 11.99 19.81
C GLY A 376 19.16 11.50 19.77
N TRP A 377 19.52 10.81 18.72
CA TRP A 377 20.86 10.21 18.59
C TRP A 377 21.87 11.09 17.88
N LYS A 378 21.46 12.11 17.16
CA LYS A 378 22.32 13.10 16.47
C LYS A 378 23.50 12.49 15.70
N THR A 379 23.23 11.42 14.98
CA THR A 379 24.24 10.64 14.28
C THR A 379 23.71 10.25 12.91
N ASP A 380 24.43 10.62 11.86
CA ASP A 380 24.16 10.14 10.50
C ASP A 380 24.44 8.65 10.41
N MET A 381 23.40 7.85 10.31
CA MET A 381 23.46 6.39 10.25
C MET A 381 23.49 5.83 8.83
N THR A 382 23.39 6.66 7.80
CA THR A 382 23.22 6.24 6.39
C THR A 382 24.32 5.34 5.84
N LYS A 383 25.48 5.29 6.51
CA LYS A 383 26.65 4.47 6.13
C LYS A 383 26.85 3.25 7.04
N PHE A 384 25.97 3.02 7.99
CA PHE A 384 26.10 1.87 8.88
C PHE A 384 25.75 0.57 8.16
N THR A 385 26.40 -0.50 8.56
CA THR A 385 26.26 -1.84 7.96
C THR A 385 25.91 -2.92 9.00
N SER A 386 25.94 -2.57 10.29
CA SER A 386 25.69 -3.49 11.40
C SER A 386 24.96 -2.77 12.53
N PRO A 387 24.06 -3.46 13.26
CA PRO A 387 23.40 -2.90 14.44
C PRO A 387 24.37 -2.55 15.59
N ASP A 388 25.56 -3.13 15.61
CA ASP A 388 26.57 -2.79 16.61
C ASP A 388 27.03 -1.34 16.55
N GLN A 389 26.98 -0.73 15.35
CA GLN A 389 27.35 0.65 15.10
C GLN A 389 26.32 1.68 15.60
N PHE A 390 25.10 1.22 15.93
CA PHE A 390 24.03 2.11 16.38
C PHE A 390 24.41 2.84 17.68
N PRO A 391 24.20 4.18 17.76
CA PRO A 391 24.38 4.92 19.00
C PRO A 391 23.41 4.42 20.08
N GLN A 392 23.81 4.61 21.35
CA GLN A 392 23.01 4.10 22.47
C GLN A 392 21.60 4.67 22.48
N GLU A 393 21.42 5.95 22.19
CA GLU A 393 20.13 6.61 22.14
C GLU A 393 19.20 5.96 21.09
N PHE A 394 19.74 5.52 19.95
CA PHE A 394 18.94 4.82 18.94
C PHE A 394 18.58 3.39 19.39
N LYS A 395 19.51 2.69 20.06
CA LYS A 395 19.21 1.39 20.67
C LYS A 395 18.12 1.52 21.75
N ASP A 396 18.18 2.57 22.55
CA ASP A 396 17.17 2.86 23.57
C ASP A 396 15.81 3.18 22.93
N TYR A 397 15.80 3.91 21.81
CA TYR A 397 14.60 4.18 21.04
C TYR A 397 13.96 2.90 20.48
N ILE A 398 14.76 2.02 19.86
CA ILE A 398 14.30 0.71 19.36
C ILE A 398 13.69 -0.09 20.51
N LYS A 399 14.42 -0.21 21.61
CA LYS A 399 13.95 -0.97 22.79
C LYS A 399 12.63 -0.38 23.33
N PHE A 400 12.52 0.93 23.43
CA PHE A 400 11.30 1.59 23.87
C PHE A 400 10.12 1.27 22.96
N LEU A 401 10.30 1.33 21.64
CA LEU A 401 9.26 0.96 20.68
C LEU A 401 8.84 -0.50 20.81
N GLU A 402 9.80 -1.43 20.93
CA GLU A 402 9.51 -2.84 21.11
C GLU A 402 8.75 -3.13 22.41
N ASP A 403 9.14 -2.46 23.50
CA ASP A 403 8.49 -2.63 24.82
C ASP A 403 7.06 -2.08 24.79
N GLU A 404 6.82 -0.93 24.12
CA GLU A 404 5.49 -0.31 23.99
C GLU A 404 4.55 -1.03 23.03
N LEU A 405 5.10 -1.63 21.98
CA LEU A 405 4.36 -2.33 20.91
C LEU A 405 4.29 -3.84 21.12
N GLU A 406 4.98 -4.37 22.12
CA GLU A 406 5.08 -5.81 22.44
C GLU A 406 5.46 -6.67 21.22
N THR A 407 6.18 -6.08 20.26
CA THR A 407 6.54 -6.72 19.00
C THR A 407 7.96 -6.33 18.59
N LYS A 408 8.74 -7.32 18.14
CA LYS A 408 10.14 -7.12 17.76
C LYS A 408 10.28 -6.39 16.43
N ILE A 409 11.28 -5.51 16.38
CA ILE A 409 11.75 -4.87 15.14
C ILE A 409 12.89 -5.74 14.58
N GLY A 410 12.65 -6.39 13.45
CA GLY A 410 13.65 -7.27 12.83
C GLY A 410 14.48 -6.60 11.75
N ILE A 411 13.95 -5.53 11.14
CA ILE A 411 14.62 -4.81 10.04
C ILE A 411 14.47 -3.31 10.24
N ILE A 412 15.56 -2.57 9.99
CA ILE A 412 15.59 -1.10 10.03
C ILE A 412 16.15 -0.56 8.72
N SER A 413 15.44 0.39 8.12
CA SER A 413 15.90 1.17 6.97
C SER A 413 16.49 2.49 7.46
N ILE A 414 17.74 2.73 7.09
CA ILE A 414 18.57 3.89 7.45
C ILE A 414 18.88 4.79 6.25
N GLY A 415 18.11 4.71 5.18
CA GLY A 415 18.28 5.53 3.98
C GLY A 415 17.41 5.00 2.82
N PRO A 416 17.41 5.66 1.65
CA PRO A 416 16.54 5.32 0.53
C PRO A 416 16.97 4.07 -0.25
N ASP A 417 18.27 3.79 -0.35
CA ASP A 417 18.82 2.70 -1.14
C ASP A 417 18.50 1.32 -0.53
N ARG A 418 18.42 0.30 -1.39
CA ARG A 418 18.22 -1.11 -1.02
C ARG A 418 19.23 -1.58 0.04
N GLU A 419 20.51 -1.19 -0.13
CA GLU A 419 21.60 -1.63 0.73
C GLU A 419 21.56 -0.94 2.11
N GLN A 420 20.88 0.19 2.23
CA GLN A 420 20.68 0.91 3.49
C GLN A 420 19.57 0.26 4.33
N THR A 421 19.72 -1.05 4.56
CA THR A 421 18.76 -1.87 5.32
C THR A 421 19.53 -2.81 6.24
N ILE A 422 19.30 -2.72 7.54
CA ILE A 422 19.99 -3.49 8.58
C ILE A 422 19.00 -4.48 9.21
N THR A 423 19.39 -5.75 9.27
CA THR A 423 18.67 -6.79 10.01
C THR A 423 19.21 -6.83 11.44
N LEU A 424 18.32 -6.85 12.45
CA LEU A 424 18.64 -6.91 13.87
C LEU A 424 18.84 -8.35 14.36
#